data_25f34ba490c626fd02e1ce63a930500a
#
_entry.id   25f34ba490c626fd02e1ce63a930500a
#
_cell.length_a   1.000
_cell.length_b   1.000
_cell.length_c   1.000
_cell.angle_alpha   90.00
_cell.angle_beta   90.00
_cell.angle_gamma   90.00
#
_symmetry.space_group_name_H-M   'P 1'
#
loop_
_entity.id
_entity.type
_entity.pdbx_description
1 polymer ?
#
loop_
_entity_poly.entity_id
_entity_poly.type
_entity_poly.pdbx_seq_one_letter_code
_entity_poly.pdbx_strand_id
1 'polypeptide(L)'
;MALSKDSLKRFVGMRRENYGLINLNPIQRGGILTPSAREVLGEWGDGYSVCDFCEGCIHDIKRPPIDVFTKEILPEFLEIDSVRVTNGAREGKYLVMHSLCEKGDSILVDGNAHYSTYVAAERAGLTVHAVPNLGAPEYKIDAEKYAELIDSVKPKLAILTYPDGSYGNVPDAARVGKICHEKGVPYMINGAYSVGRMPVSAKNLHADFIVASGHKSMAACGPIGLLGVGKEYLEKVFRRSEKYKKKELELLGCSARGLPLITLMASFPAVVERIGKWDHEIKNARHFSSELEKIEGIRQWGEKPHNHDLMSFESEAYYKISEKHKKNRFFLYSELKDRGIVGLKPGITKNFKISTYGLSEEELQKVIDAFTEISKL
;
A
#
# COMPACT_ATOMS: atom_id res chain seq x y z
N MET A 1 -8.26 10.63 -39.23
CA MET A 1 -9.60 10.12 -38.87
C MET A 1 -10.17 11.09 -37.83
N ALA A 2 -11.28 11.77 -38.15
CA ALA A 2 -11.95 12.66 -37.18
C ALA A 2 -12.73 11.79 -36.18
N LEU A 3 -12.55 12.03 -34.89
CA LEU A 3 -13.35 11.37 -33.85
C LEU A 3 -14.83 11.76 -34.02
N SER A 4 -15.72 10.77 -34.08
CA SER A 4 -17.15 11.05 -34.17
C SER A 4 -17.67 11.59 -32.83
N LYS A 5 -18.59 12.56 -32.87
CA LYS A 5 -19.24 13.08 -31.66
C LYS A 5 -19.94 11.97 -30.85
N ASP A 6 -20.48 10.95 -31.53
CA ASP A 6 -21.16 9.82 -30.88
C ASP A 6 -20.20 8.95 -30.10
N SER A 7 -18.98 8.71 -30.59
CA SER A 7 -17.96 7.94 -29.83
C SER A 7 -17.53 8.64 -28.53
N LEU A 8 -17.70 9.96 -28.45
CA LEU A 8 -17.33 10.76 -27.26
C LEU A 8 -18.49 10.89 -26.25
N LYS A 9 -19.75 10.66 -26.65
CA LYS A 9 -20.91 10.74 -25.73
C LYS A 9 -20.78 9.85 -24.50
N ARG A 10 -20.12 8.69 -24.63
CA ARG A 10 -19.89 7.75 -23.53
C ARG A 10 -19.04 8.31 -22.36
N PHE A 11 -18.32 9.41 -22.56
CA PHE A 11 -17.53 10.08 -21.53
C PHE A 11 -18.29 11.21 -20.83
N VAL A 12 -19.48 11.55 -21.32
CA VAL A 12 -20.32 12.60 -20.74
C VAL A 12 -21.14 12.01 -19.59
N GLY A 13 -21.16 12.70 -18.45
CA GLY A 13 -21.99 12.31 -17.32
C GLY A 13 -21.55 11.03 -16.58
N MET A 14 -20.29 10.63 -16.72
CA MET A 14 -19.76 9.48 -15.96
C MET A 14 -20.03 9.63 -14.47
N ARG A 15 -20.45 8.53 -13.83
CA ARG A 15 -20.71 8.44 -12.39
C ARG A 15 -20.03 7.20 -11.83
N ARG A 16 -19.67 7.26 -10.57
CA ARG A 16 -19.17 6.10 -9.82
C ARG A 16 -20.38 5.27 -9.36
N GLU A 17 -20.60 4.12 -9.98
CA GLU A 17 -21.76 3.25 -9.69
C GLU A 17 -21.84 2.79 -8.22
N ASN A 18 -20.70 2.58 -7.57
CA ASN A 18 -20.61 2.07 -6.21
C ASN A 18 -20.41 3.18 -5.15
N TYR A 19 -20.80 4.42 -5.47
CA TYR A 19 -20.71 5.52 -4.52
C TYR A 19 -21.72 5.33 -3.39
N GLY A 20 -21.26 5.49 -2.13
CA GLY A 20 -22.09 5.32 -0.94
C GLY A 20 -22.25 3.87 -0.45
N LEU A 21 -21.71 2.87 -1.18
CA LEU A 21 -21.70 1.49 -0.72
C LEU A 21 -20.51 1.20 0.21
N ILE A 22 -20.68 0.24 1.12
CA ILE A 22 -19.60 -0.24 1.98
C ILE A 22 -18.57 -0.96 1.11
N ASN A 23 -17.35 -0.41 1.03
CA ASN A 23 -16.31 -0.96 0.17
C ASN A 23 -15.24 -1.68 0.99
N LEU A 24 -15.11 -2.98 0.82
CA LEU A 24 -14.16 -3.84 1.54
C LEU A 24 -12.81 -4.02 0.80
N ASN A 25 -12.59 -3.31 -0.32
CA ASN A 25 -11.35 -3.48 -1.09
C ASN A 25 -10.13 -2.94 -0.32
N PRO A 26 -9.13 -3.80 -0.01
CA PRO A 26 -7.97 -3.40 0.78
C PRO A 26 -7.19 -2.21 0.21
N ILE A 27 -7.13 -2.10 -1.13
CA ILE A 27 -6.42 -0.99 -1.80
C ILE A 27 -7.14 0.35 -1.55
N GLN A 28 -8.47 0.32 -1.50
CA GLN A 28 -9.29 1.53 -1.49
C GLN A 28 -9.63 2.04 -0.07
N ARG A 29 -9.64 1.16 0.95
CA ARG A 29 -10.08 1.54 2.30
C ARG A 29 -9.29 2.71 2.90
N GLY A 30 -7.97 2.59 2.97
CA GLY A 30 -7.12 3.68 3.49
C GLY A 30 -6.91 4.85 2.51
N GLY A 31 -7.38 4.71 1.27
CA GLY A 31 -7.34 5.73 0.21
C GLY A 31 -8.63 6.56 0.08
N ILE A 32 -9.63 6.34 0.93
CA ILE A 32 -10.85 7.17 0.94
C ILE A 32 -10.45 8.59 1.36
N LEU A 33 -10.74 9.56 0.49
CA LEU A 33 -10.37 10.95 0.74
C LEU A 33 -11.10 11.51 1.95
N THR A 34 -10.35 12.24 2.79
CA THR A 34 -10.90 13.02 3.91
C THR A 34 -11.76 14.17 3.38
N PRO A 35 -12.63 14.77 4.23
CA PRO A 35 -13.35 15.99 3.85
C PRO A 35 -12.42 17.09 3.34
N SER A 36 -11.36 17.41 4.07
CA SER A 36 -10.37 18.42 3.67
C SER A 36 -9.71 18.12 2.31
N ALA A 37 -9.36 16.84 2.04
CA ALA A 37 -8.83 16.46 0.74
C ALA A 37 -9.85 16.61 -0.40
N ARG A 38 -11.16 16.47 -0.10
CA ARG A 38 -12.20 16.70 -1.10
C ARG A 38 -12.39 18.18 -1.43
N GLU A 39 -12.25 19.06 -0.44
CA GLU A 39 -12.31 20.51 -0.64
C GLU A 39 -11.22 20.98 -1.59
N VAL A 40 -9.98 20.60 -1.35
CA VAL A 40 -8.84 21.03 -2.19
C VAL A 40 -8.89 20.46 -3.61
N LEU A 41 -9.67 19.42 -3.90
CA LEU A 41 -9.86 18.90 -5.26
C LEU A 41 -10.46 19.96 -6.19
N GLY A 42 -11.40 20.74 -5.71
CA GLY A 42 -12.07 21.80 -6.52
C GLY A 42 -11.12 22.97 -6.81
N GLU A 43 -10.33 23.36 -5.83
CA GLU A 43 -9.44 24.52 -5.95
C GLU A 43 -8.16 24.24 -6.77
N TRP A 44 -7.61 23.03 -6.60
CA TRP A 44 -6.30 22.66 -7.16
C TRP A 44 -6.38 21.68 -8.34
N GLY A 45 -7.60 21.44 -8.86
CA GLY A 45 -7.84 20.45 -9.91
C GLY A 45 -7.44 20.88 -11.33
N ASP A 46 -7.20 22.16 -11.56
CA ASP A 46 -7.04 22.76 -12.89
C ASP A 46 -5.66 22.54 -13.54
N GLY A 47 -5.14 21.31 -13.49
CA GLY A 47 -3.87 20.97 -14.12
C GLY A 47 -2.66 21.58 -13.42
N TYR A 48 -2.82 22.03 -12.18
CA TYR A 48 -1.80 22.68 -11.40
C TYR A 48 -0.64 21.71 -11.09
N SER A 49 0.57 22.14 -11.38
CA SER A 49 1.79 21.38 -11.12
C SER A 49 2.72 22.17 -10.20
N VAL A 50 3.19 21.51 -9.14
CA VAL A 50 4.10 22.10 -8.16
C VAL A 50 5.44 21.39 -8.24
N CYS A 51 6.51 22.17 -8.22
CA CYS A 51 7.88 21.68 -8.20
C CYS A 51 8.66 22.42 -7.11
N ASP A 52 9.19 21.69 -6.14
CA ASP A 52 10.00 22.20 -5.04
C ASP A 52 11.37 22.75 -5.47
N PHE A 53 11.81 22.46 -6.71
CA PHE A 53 13.03 23.00 -7.31
C PHE A 53 12.82 24.26 -8.19
N CYS A 54 11.58 24.59 -8.50
CA CYS A 54 11.24 25.71 -9.36
C CYS A 54 10.90 26.96 -8.53
N GLU A 55 11.86 27.47 -7.78
CA GLU A 55 11.70 28.65 -6.93
C GLU A 55 11.02 29.80 -7.69
N GLY A 56 9.83 30.21 -7.26
CA GLY A 56 9.09 31.35 -7.80
C GLY A 56 8.52 31.19 -9.21
N CYS A 57 8.66 30.04 -9.83
CA CYS A 57 8.11 29.79 -11.17
C CYS A 57 6.62 29.46 -11.21
N ILE A 58 6.04 29.11 -10.06
CA ILE A 58 4.63 28.78 -9.94
C ILE A 58 4.00 29.73 -8.93
N HIS A 59 2.96 30.43 -9.36
CA HIS A 59 2.19 31.31 -8.49
C HIS A 59 1.65 30.48 -7.31
N ASP A 60 1.60 31.07 -6.14
CA ASP A 60 1.03 30.48 -4.92
C ASP A 60 1.78 29.31 -4.28
N ILE A 61 3.00 28.98 -4.74
CA ILE A 61 3.83 27.91 -4.13
C ILE A 61 4.08 28.12 -2.62
N LYS A 62 4.08 29.35 -2.13
CA LYS A 62 4.29 29.63 -0.71
C LYS A 62 3.13 29.18 0.18
N ARG A 63 2.01 28.88 -0.41
CA ARG A 63 0.82 28.32 0.25
C ARG A 63 0.17 27.29 -0.69
N PRO A 64 0.15 26.03 -0.37
CA PRO A 64 0.48 25.35 0.89
C PRO A 64 1.99 25.22 1.16
N PRO A 65 2.41 24.96 2.43
CA PRO A 65 3.82 24.90 2.82
C PRO A 65 4.46 23.55 2.42
N ILE A 66 4.65 23.34 1.13
CA ILE A 66 5.15 22.07 0.54
C ILE A 66 6.54 21.71 1.05
N ASP A 67 7.43 22.70 1.15
CA ASP A 67 8.79 22.46 1.64
C ASP A 67 8.81 21.97 3.08
N VAL A 68 8.05 22.61 3.97
CA VAL A 68 7.92 22.16 5.36
C VAL A 68 7.35 20.74 5.41
N PHE A 69 6.31 20.46 4.63
CA PHE A 69 5.71 19.14 4.62
C PHE A 69 6.67 18.05 4.14
N THR A 70 7.38 18.28 3.04
CA THR A 70 8.23 17.25 2.42
C THR A 70 9.61 17.14 3.07
N LYS A 71 10.16 18.24 3.61
CA LYS A 71 11.52 18.28 4.15
C LYS A 71 11.60 18.15 5.68
N GLU A 72 10.50 18.40 6.40
CA GLU A 72 10.44 18.36 7.85
C GLU A 72 9.42 17.35 8.36
N ILE A 73 8.14 17.54 8.01
CA ILE A 73 7.04 16.72 8.56
C ILE A 73 7.11 15.26 8.14
N LEU A 74 7.32 14.97 6.85
CA LEU A 74 7.38 13.58 6.38
C LEU A 74 8.62 12.81 6.88
N PRO A 75 9.84 13.41 6.94
CA PRO A 75 10.99 12.78 7.59
C PRO A 75 10.73 12.49 9.07
N GLU A 76 10.19 13.44 9.83
CA GLU A 76 9.82 13.23 11.23
C GLU A 76 8.77 12.12 11.40
N PHE A 77 7.73 12.13 10.57
CA PHE A 77 6.66 11.13 10.59
C PHE A 77 7.15 9.69 10.36
N LEU A 78 8.17 9.51 9.51
CA LEU A 78 8.77 8.19 9.22
C LEU A 78 10.00 7.90 10.08
N GLU A 79 10.47 8.86 10.88
CA GLU A 79 11.74 8.81 11.60
C GLU A 79 12.92 8.41 10.69
N ILE A 80 13.04 9.09 9.54
CA ILE A 80 14.06 8.86 8.52
C ILE A 80 14.63 10.19 8.00
N ASP A 81 15.88 10.19 7.55
CA ASP A 81 16.62 11.45 7.30
C ASP A 81 16.08 12.30 6.15
N SER A 82 15.54 11.69 5.11
CA SER A 82 14.98 12.45 3.98
C SER A 82 13.86 11.69 3.28
N VAL A 83 12.86 12.44 2.79
CA VAL A 83 11.74 11.89 2.06
C VAL A 83 11.55 12.59 0.72
N ARG A 84 11.17 11.83 -0.30
CA ARG A 84 10.71 12.35 -1.60
C ARG A 84 9.36 11.80 -1.97
N VAL A 85 8.60 12.63 -2.68
CA VAL A 85 7.33 12.23 -3.27
C VAL A 85 7.57 11.51 -4.58
N THR A 86 6.92 10.36 -4.77
CA THR A 86 7.00 9.51 -5.96
C THR A 86 5.62 9.26 -6.56
N ASN A 87 5.51 8.60 -7.72
CA ASN A 87 4.22 8.16 -8.29
C ASN A 87 3.66 6.90 -7.60
N GLY A 88 4.17 6.56 -6.43
CA GLY A 88 3.77 5.40 -5.65
C GLY A 88 4.94 4.49 -5.29
N ALA A 89 4.70 3.52 -4.42
CA ALA A 89 5.72 2.62 -3.89
C ALA A 89 6.53 1.85 -4.96
N ARG A 90 5.95 1.61 -6.16
CA ARG A 90 6.69 0.94 -7.24
C ARG A 90 7.84 1.78 -7.76
N GLU A 91 7.62 3.08 -7.96
CA GLU A 91 8.69 4.01 -8.35
C GLU A 91 9.77 4.04 -7.27
N GLY A 92 9.39 4.25 -6.00
CA GLY A 92 10.36 4.27 -4.89
C GLY A 92 11.22 3.01 -4.83
N LYS A 93 10.62 1.83 -4.99
CA LYS A 93 11.38 0.56 -5.04
C LYS A 93 12.36 0.52 -6.21
N TYR A 94 11.91 0.91 -7.39
CA TYR A 94 12.78 0.95 -8.57
C TYR A 94 13.94 1.93 -8.36
N LEU A 95 13.68 3.11 -7.81
CA LEU A 95 14.73 4.11 -7.55
C LEU A 95 15.83 3.56 -6.63
N VAL A 96 15.46 2.94 -5.52
CA VAL A 96 16.44 2.31 -4.60
C VAL A 96 17.21 1.20 -5.31
N MET A 97 16.53 0.28 -5.99
CA MET A 97 17.16 -0.81 -6.71
C MET A 97 18.15 -0.32 -7.77
N HIS A 98 17.72 0.68 -8.58
CA HIS A 98 18.55 1.21 -9.66
C HIS A 98 19.75 2.03 -9.15
N SER A 99 19.60 2.67 -7.97
CA SER A 99 20.68 3.49 -7.39
C SER A 99 21.75 2.67 -6.68
N LEU A 100 21.36 1.51 -6.12
CA LEU A 100 22.25 0.70 -5.27
C LEU A 100 22.85 -0.51 -5.97
N CYS A 101 22.15 -1.02 -6.98
CA CYS A 101 22.49 -2.29 -7.63
C CYS A 101 22.88 -2.07 -9.11
N GLU A 102 23.73 -2.95 -9.59
CA GLU A 102 24.05 -3.07 -11.01
C GLU A 102 23.25 -4.21 -11.64
N LYS A 103 23.15 -4.19 -12.98
CA LYS A 103 22.48 -5.25 -13.72
C LYS A 103 23.14 -6.61 -13.43
N GLY A 104 22.33 -7.59 -13.01
CA GLY A 104 22.79 -8.93 -12.62
C GLY A 104 23.00 -9.12 -11.13
N ASP A 105 23.02 -8.03 -10.33
CA ASP A 105 23.10 -8.15 -8.89
C ASP A 105 21.92 -8.90 -8.28
N SER A 106 22.17 -9.58 -7.19
CA SER A 106 21.16 -10.32 -6.41
C SER A 106 20.53 -9.46 -5.33
N ILE A 107 19.22 -9.64 -5.13
CA ILE A 107 18.47 -9.07 -4.02
C ILE A 107 17.61 -10.12 -3.33
N LEU A 108 17.35 -9.93 -2.03
CA LEU A 108 16.39 -10.74 -1.27
C LEU A 108 15.04 -10.03 -1.22
N VAL A 109 13.98 -10.81 -1.39
CA VAL A 109 12.60 -10.32 -1.31
C VAL A 109 11.75 -11.35 -0.57
N ASP A 110 10.86 -10.93 0.34
CA ASP A 110 9.97 -11.87 1.03
C ASP A 110 9.07 -12.65 0.06
N GLY A 111 8.75 -13.91 0.39
CA GLY A 111 7.94 -14.80 -0.43
C GLY A 111 6.47 -14.38 -0.58
N ASN A 112 6.01 -13.43 0.25
CA ASN A 112 4.67 -12.84 0.17
C ASN A 112 4.66 -11.48 -0.56
N ALA A 113 5.79 -11.08 -1.15
CA ALA A 113 5.93 -9.77 -1.74
C ALA A 113 4.96 -9.53 -2.89
N HIS A 114 4.48 -8.31 -2.96
CA HIS A 114 3.61 -7.87 -4.04
C HIS A 114 4.36 -7.88 -5.39
N TYR A 115 3.69 -8.29 -6.47
CA TYR A 115 4.24 -8.38 -7.83
C TYR A 115 5.02 -7.13 -8.27
N SER A 116 4.66 -5.95 -7.76
CA SER A 116 5.33 -4.69 -8.13
C SER A 116 6.79 -4.61 -7.65
N THR A 117 7.20 -5.46 -6.69
CA THR A 117 8.60 -5.58 -6.27
C THR A 117 9.38 -6.36 -7.33
N TYR A 118 8.84 -7.47 -7.80
CA TYR A 118 9.44 -8.26 -8.89
C TYR A 118 9.55 -7.46 -10.19
N VAL A 119 8.49 -6.74 -10.57
CA VAL A 119 8.51 -5.88 -11.78
C VAL A 119 9.54 -4.74 -11.66
N ALA A 120 9.72 -4.16 -10.46
CA ALA A 120 10.75 -3.15 -10.24
C ALA A 120 12.17 -3.75 -10.38
N ALA A 121 12.38 -4.95 -9.82
CA ALA A 121 13.65 -5.69 -9.94
C ALA A 121 13.95 -6.10 -11.38
N GLU A 122 12.97 -6.64 -12.10
CA GLU A 122 13.08 -6.99 -13.51
C GLU A 122 13.50 -5.78 -14.36
N ARG A 123 12.85 -4.63 -14.15
CA ARG A 123 13.19 -3.37 -14.82
C ARG A 123 14.61 -2.91 -14.52
N ALA A 124 15.09 -3.12 -13.30
CA ALA A 124 16.45 -2.80 -12.89
C ALA A 124 17.48 -3.88 -13.35
N GLY A 125 17.01 -4.99 -13.92
CA GLY A 125 17.85 -6.09 -14.39
C GLY A 125 18.45 -6.94 -13.27
N LEU A 126 17.77 -7.05 -12.12
CA LEU A 126 18.26 -7.74 -10.92
C LEU A 126 17.78 -9.18 -10.83
N THR A 127 18.55 -10.01 -10.15
CA THR A 127 18.19 -11.38 -9.79
C THR A 127 17.52 -11.40 -8.44
N VAL A 128 16.26 -11.88 -8.39
CA VAL A 128 15.48 -11.94 -7.15
C VAL A 128 15.57 -13.33 -6.52
N HIS A 129 15.96 -13.39 -5.26
CA HIS A 129 15.88 -14.57 -4.41
C HIS A 129 14.77 -14.38 -3.38
N ALA A 130 13.78 -15.26 -3.41
CA ALA A 130 12.65 -15.19 -2.49
C ALA A 130 12.99 -15.84 -1.14
N VAL A 131 12.77 -15.13 -0.04
CA VAL A 131 12.77 -15.69 1.32
C VAL A 131 11.45 -16.44 1.50
N PRO A 132 11.45 -17.78 1.64
CA PRO A 132 10.23 -18.56 1.66
C PRO A 132 9.38 -18.23 2.90
N ASN A 133 8.05 -18.29 2.75
CA ASN A 133 7.14 -18.32 3.88
C ASN A 133 7.00 -19.76 4.43
N LEU A 134 6.42 -19.92 5.60
CA LEU A 134 6.26 -21.20 6.28
C LEU A 134 5.11 -22.07 5.71
N GLY A 135 4.44 -21.61 4.64
CA GLY A 135 3.30 -22.32 4.04
C GLY A 135 1.99 -22.13 4.79
N ALA A 136 0.97 -22.84 4.30
CA ALA A 136 -0.38 -22.80 4.87
C ALA A 136 -0.42 -23.37 6.30
N PRO A 137 -1.30 -22.87 7.15
CA PRO A 137 -2.27 -21.79 6.91
C PRO A 137 -1.75 -20.41 7.20
N GLU A 138 -0.60 -20.28 7.83
CA GLU A 138 -0.12 -19.02 8.41
C GLU A 138 0.66 -18.16 7.40
N TYR A 139 1.40 -18.78 6.47
CA TYR A 139 2.21 -18.08 5.47
C TYR A 139 3.16 -17.02 6.04
N LYS A 140 3.61 -17.19 7.29
CA LYS A 140 4.54 -16.28 7.96
C LYS A 140 5.89 -16.26 7.29
N ILE A 141 6.54 -15.11 7.32
CA ILE A 141 7.96 -14.97 6.97
C ILE A 141 8.77 -15.13 8.27
N ASP A 142 9.70 -16.08 8.24
CA ASP A 142 10.67 -16.26 9.30
C ASP A 142 11.86 -15.32 9.09
N ALA A 143 12.11 -14.43 10.06
CA ALA A 143 13.20 -13.45 9.99
C ALA A 143 14.57 -14.12 9.88
N GLU A 144 14.79 -15.29 10.53
CA GLU A 144 16.08 -15.99 10.52
C GLU A 144 16.42 -16.53 9.12
N LYS A 145 15.43 -16.76 8.26
CA LYS A 145 15.68 -17.15 6.87
C LYS A 145 16.38 -16.04 6.06
N TYR A 146 16.24 -14.78 6.48
CA TYR A 146 17.04 -13.70 5.88
C TYR A 146 18.53 -13.91 6.20
N ALA A 147 18.89 -14.29 7.44
CA ALA A 147 20.27 -14.53 7.82
C ALA A 147 20.94 -15.63 6.98
N GLU A 148 20.24 -16.78 6.82
CA GLU A 148 20.71 -17.92 6.02
C GLU A 148 20.91 -17.53 4.53
N LEU A 149 19.93 -16.81 3.96
CA LEU A 149 19.99 -16.43 2.56
C LEU A 149 20.99 -15.29 2.26
N ILE A 150 21.19 -14.36 3.20
CA ILE A 150 22.23 -13.33 3.08
C ILE A 150 23.62 -13.98 2.96
N ASP A 151 23.91 -14.97 3.79
CA ASP A 151 25.20 -15.64 3.79
C ASP A 151 25.46 -16.41 2.48
N SER A 152 24.44 -17.04 1.92
CA SER A 152 24.56 -17.85 0.70
C SER A 152 24.47 -17.03 -0.58
N VAL A 153 23.59 -16.02 -0.63
CA VAL A 153 23.28 -15.24 -1.85
C VAL A 153 24.18 -13.99 -1.97
N LYS A 154 24.58 -13.41 -0.82
CA LYS A 154 25.32 -12.13 -0.72
C LYS A 154 24.61 -10.99 -1.48
N PRO A 155 23.35 -10.70 -1.14
CA PRO A 155 22.53 -9.74 -1.86
C PRO A 155 23.03 -8.31 -1.65
N LYS A 156 22.75 -7.45 -2.62
CA LYS A 156 23.00 -5.99 -2.53
C LYS A 156 21.91 -5.23 -1.82
N LEU A 157 20.73 -5.83 -1.65
CA LEU A 157 19.57 -5.22 -1.00
C LEU A 157 18.65 -6.34 -0.48
N ALA A 158 18.11 -6.15 0.71
CA ALA A 158 17.04 -6.97 1.27
C ALA A 158 15.74 -6.15 1.36
N ILE A 159 14.61 -6.76 1.01
CA ILE A 159 13.29 -6.11 0.97
C ILE A 159 12.29 -6.94 1.74
N LEU A 160 11.50 -6.28 2.59
CA LEU A 160 10.38 -6.90 3.30
C LEU A 160 9.09 -6.13 3.04
N THR A 161 8.02 -6.84 2.72
CA THR A 161 6.68 -6.27 2.60
C THR A 161 6.01 -6.23 3.98
N TYR A 162 5.62 -5.05 4.43
CA TYR A 162 5.17 -4.80 5.78
C TYR A 162 3.91 -3.92 5.81
N PRO A 163 2.75 -4.51 6.12
CA PRO A 163 2.41 -5.94 6.11
C PRO A 163 2.39 -6.52 4.70
N ASP A 164 2.35 -7.84 4.59
CA ASP A 164 2.17 -8.47 3.29
C ASP A 164 0.77 -8.22 2.72
N GLY A 165 0.70 -8.08 1.40
CA GLY A 165 -0.55 -7.76 0.72
C GLY A 165 -1.39 -8.99 0.35
N SER A 166 -0.97 -10.20 0.71
CA SER A 166 -1.66 -11.45 0.40
C SER A 166 -2.51 -11.94 1.57
N TYR A 167 -1.92 -11.98 2.74
CA TYR A 167 -2.53 -12.53 3.96
C TYR A 167 -2.72 -11.48 5.05
N GLY A 168 -2.05 -10.32 4.94
CA GLY A 168 -2.07 -9.28 5.96
C GLY A 168 -1.17 -9.58 7.16
N ASN A 169 -0.19 -10.49 7.02
CA ASN A 169 0.76 -10.78 8.07
C ASN A 169 1.65 -9.58 8.34
N VAL A 170 1.96 -9.35 9.61
CA VAL A 170 2.89 -8.33 10.08
C VAL A 170 4.17 -9.01 10.55
N PRO A 171 5.15 -9.25 9.64
CA PRO A 171 6.37 -9.95 9.99
C PRO A 171 7.22 -9.14 10.97
N ASP A 172 8.17 -9.81 11.68
CA ASP A 172 9.12 -9.15 12.57
C ASP A 172 10.15 -8.36 11.77
N ALA A 173 9.71 -7.19 11.28
CA ALA A 173 10.49 -6.30 10.44
C ALA A 173 11.73 -5.74 11.17
N ALA A 174 11.65 -5.54 12.49
CA ALA A 174 12.76 -5.05 13.29
C ALA A 174 13.87 -6.11 13.39
N ARG A 175 13.50 -7.38 13.56
CA ARG A 175 14.47 -8.49 13.57
C ARG A 175 15.16 -8.64 12.21
N VAL A 176 14.40 -8.58 11.11
CA VAL A 176 14.97 -8.61 9.76
C VAL A 176 15.94 -7.45 9.55
N GLY A 177 15.59 -6.23 9.98
CA GLY A 177 16.46 -5.05 9.88
C GLY A 177 17.77 -5.24 10.63
N LYS A 178 17.72 -5.75 11.88
CA LYS A 178 18.93 -6.06 12.67
C LYS A 178 19.82 -7.08 11.95
N ILE A 179 19.24 -8.16 11.45
CA ILE A 179 19.98 -9.18 10.69
C ILE A 179 20.67 -8.56 9.47
N CYS A 180 19.96 -7.72 8.71
CA CYS A 180 20.52 -7.05 7.56
C CYS A 180 21.71 -6.15 7.93
N HIS A 181 21.57 -5.33 8.97
CA HIS A 181 22.65 -4.44 9.44
C HIS A 181 23.85 -5.21 9.99
N GLU A 182 23.63 -6.26 10.77
CA GLU A 182 24.70 -7.15 11.29
C GLU A 182 25.52 -7.78 10.14
N LYS A 183 24.90 -7.99 9.00
CA LYS A 183 25.52 -8.58 7.81
C LYS A 183 25.92 -7.55 6.72
N GLY A 184 25.76 -6.24 7.00
CA GLY A 184 26.13 -5.15 6.09
C GLY A 184 25.30 -5.07 4.82
N VAL A 185 24.04 -5.52 4.86
CA VAL A 185 23.10 -5.47 3.73
C VAL A 185 22.08 -4.36 3.91
N PRO A 186 21.92 -3.42 2.97
CA PRO A 186 20.88 -2.40 3.01
C PRO A 186 19.48 -3.01 3.08
N TYR A 187 18.59 -2.40 3.86
CA TYR A 187 17.26 -2.93 4.13
C TYR A 187 16.14 -1.96 3.76
N MET A 188 15.18 -2.43 2.95
CA MET A 188 14.02 -1.67 2.50
C MET A 188 12.71 -2.27 2.98
N ILE A 189 11.87 -1.42 3.61
CA ILE A 189 10.48 -1.71 3.94
C ILE A 189 9.56 -1.29 2.79
N ASN A 190 8.78 -2.23 2.28
CA ASN A 190 7.63 -1.93 1.43
C ASN A 190 6.40 -1.70 2.32
N GLY A 191 6.22 -0.45 2.74
CA GLY A 191 5.14 0.01 3.62
C GLY A 191 3.87 0.48 2.91
N ALA A 192 3.56 -0.07 1.72
CA ALA A 192 2.41 0.38 0.92
C ALA A 192 1.05 0.21 1.62
N TYR A 193 0.95 -0.70 2.58
CA TYR A 193 -0.25 -0.93 3.40
C TYR A 193 -0.10 -0.55 4.88
N SER A 194 1.11 -0.18 5.33
CA SER A 194 1.33 0.27 6.71
C SER A 194 1.38 1.77 6.86
N VAL A 195 2.19 2.46 6.04
CA VAL A 195 2.38 3.91 6.17
C VAL A 195 1.06 4.66 5.92
N GLY A 196 0.58 5.32 6.97
CA GLY A 196 -0.71 6.02 6.98
C GLY A 196 -1.90 5.19 7.50
N ARG A 197 -1.66 3.93 7.90
CA ARG A 197 -2.66 3.08 8.59
C ARG A 197 -2.24 2.74 10.01
N MET A 198 -1.01 2.26 10.18
CA MET A 198 -0.43 1.84 11.45
C MET A 198 0.86 2.63 11.73
N PRO A 199 1.35 2.63 12.98
CA PRO A 199 2.64 3.23 13.31
C PRO A 199 3.78 2.59 12.52
N VAL A 200 4.61 3.42 11.87
CA VAL A 200 5.81 2.97 11.13
C VAL A 200 6.95 3.93 11.44
N SER A 201 8.06 3.40 11.92
CA SER A 201 9.28 4.14 12.25
C SER A 201 10.46 3.45 11.60
N ALA A 202 11.19 4.14 10.74
CA ALA A 202 12.41 3.60 10.15
C ALA A 202 13.44 3.21 11.22
N LYS A 203 13.57 4.04 12.25
CA LYS A 203 14.46 3.81 13.37
C LYS A 203 14.13 2.52 14.12
N ASN A 204 12.87 2.30 14.46
CA ASN A 204 12.44 1.11 15.21
C ASN A 204 12.49 -0.17 14.36
N LEU A 205 12.30 -0.05 13.06
CA LEU A 205 12.36 -1.16 12.10
C LEU A 205 13.78 -1.42 11.58
N HIS A 206 14.75 -0.59 11.96
CA HIS A 206 16.10 -0.61 11.39
C HIS A 206 16.10 -0.55 9.85
N ALA A 207 15.23 0.29 9.27
CA ALA A 207 15.07 0.39 7.83
C ALA A 207 15.91 1.53 7.25
N ASP A 208 16.71 1.24 6.23
CA ASP A 208 17.44 2.23 5.46
C ASP A 208 16.55 2.93 4.44
N PHE A 209 15.50 2.23 4.00
CA PHE A 209 14.53 2.74 3.04
C PHE A 209 13.11 2.37 3.43
N ILE A 210 12.18 3.31 3.27
CA ILE A 210 10.74 3.06 3.38
C ILE A 210 10.05 3.55 2.11
N VAL A 211 9.27 2.68 1.46
CA VAL A 211 8.40 3.09 0.35
C VAL A 211 6.94 2.99 0.74
N ALA A 212 6.14 4.00 0.39
CA ALA A 212 4.73 4.06 0.73
C ALA A 212 3.84 4.41 -0.46
N SER A 213 2.54 4.14 -0.32
CA SER A 213 1.50 4.47 -1.31
C SER A 213 0.46 5.40 -0.68
N GLY A 214 0.55 6.71 -0.95
CA GLY A 214 -0.38 7.70 -0.42
C GLY A 214 -1.83 7.48 -0.86
N HIS A 215 -2.04 7.07 -2.10
CA HIS A 215 -3.37 6.75 -2.64
C HIS A 215 -4.00 5.46 -2.10
N LYS A 216 -3.23 4.61 -1.39
CA LYS A 216 -3.75 3.40 -0.73
C LYS A 216 -4.02 3.61 0.75
N SER A 217 -3.10 4.28 1.45
CA SER A 217 -3.09 4.30 2.92
C SER A 217 -3.10 5.70 3.53
N MET A 218 -2.91 6.76 2.74
CA MET A 218 -2.81 8.13 3.26
C MET A 218 -3.91 9.05 2.69
N ALA A 219 -5.02 8.50 2.24
CA ALA A 219 -6.19 9.24 1.75
C ALA A 219 -5.86 10.34 0.71
N ALA A 220 -4.89 10.09 -0.17
CA ALA A 220 -4.53 11.00 -1.25
C ALA A 220 -5.14 10.58 -2.60
N CYS A 221 -5.42 11.53 -3.48
CA CYS A 221 -5.91 11.23 -4.82
C CYS A 221 -4.76 10.86 -5.76
N GLY A 222 -5.07 10.07 -6.80
CA GLY A 222 -4.13 9.73 -7.87
C GLY A 222 -2.88 8.98 -7.43
N PRO A 223 -1.98 8.69 -8.37
CA PRO A 223 -0.74 7.98 -8.08
C PRO A 223 0.22 8.90 -7.32
N ILE A 224 0.38 8.63 -6.02
CA ILE A 224 1.36 9.29 -5.16
C ILE A 224 1.91 8.27 -4.17
N GLY A 225 3.19 8.41 -3.84
CA GLY A 225 3.88 7.62 -2.84
C GLY A 225 4.99 8.42 -2.20
N LEU A 226 5.62 7.80 -1.20
CA LEU A 226 6.77 8.34 -0.51
C LEU A 226 7.95 7.38 -0.67
N LEU A 227 9.13 7.94 -0.75
CA LEU A 227 10.42 7.27 -0.63
C LEU A 227 11.19 7.95 0.50
N GLY A 228 11.29 7.29 1.63
CA GLY A 228 12.18 7.66 2.73
C GLY A 228 13.54 7.00 2.54
N VAL A 229 14.61 7.73 2.84
CA VAL A 229 16.01 7.29 2.65
C VAL A 229 16.85 7.73 3.85
N GLY A 230 17.58 6.78 4.41
CA GLY A 230 18.55 6.99 5.48
C GLY A 230 19.79 7.72 5.01
N LYS A 231 20.45 8.45 5.93
CA LYS A 231 21.55 9.39 5.68
C LYS A 231 22.68 8.79 4.82
N GLU A 232 23.01 7.53 5.06
CA GLU A 232 24.11 6.85 4.37
C GLU A 232 23.90 6.74 2.85
N TYR A 233 22.64 6.69 2.42
CA TYR A 233 22.28 6.43 1.02
C TYR A 233 21.81 7.67 0.24
N LEU A 234 21.75 8.85 0.89
CA LEU A 234 21.20 10.07 0.27
C LEU A 234 21.91 10.46 -1.01
N GLU A 235 23.25 10.44 -0.99
CA GLU A 235 24.06 10.84 -2.15
C GLU A 235 23.90 9.89 -3.34
N LYS A 236 23.63 8.60 -3.09
CA LYS A 236 23.39 7.61 -4.14
C LYS A 236 21.98 7.72 -4.71
N VAL A 237 20.96 7.70 -3.82
CA VAL A 237 19.56 7.62 -4.23
C VAL A 237 19.05 8.98 -4.76
N PHE A 238 19.51 10.07 -4.18
CA PHE A 238 19.13 11.43 -4.59
C PHE A 238 20.27 12.17 -5.29
N ARG A 239 21.14 11.41 -6.00
CA ARG A 239 22.21 12.00 -6.80
C ARG A 239 21.66 12.99 -7.82
N ARG A 240 22.39 14.07 -8.00
CA ARG A 240 21.98 15.13 -8.91
C ARG A 240 22.46 14.88 -10.33
N SER A 241 21.70 15.38 -11.30
CA SER A 241 22.10 15.38 -12.69
C SER A 241 23.35 16.26 -12.89
N GLU A 242 24.34 15.77 -13.61
CA GLU A 242 25.54 16.53 -13.97
C GLU A 242 25.18 17.79 -14.78
N LYS A 243 24.25 17.65 -15.72
CA LYS A 243 23.81 18.72 -16.61
C LYS A 243 22.82 19.67 -15.95
N TYR A 244 21.90 19.16 -15.13
CA TYR A 244 20.84 19.94 -14.48
C TYR A 244 20.96 19.83 -12.95
N LYS A 245 21.93 20.52 -12.38
CA LYS A 245 22.34 20.40 -10.96
C LYS A 245 21.23 20.57 -9.92
N LYS A 246 20.11 21.20 -10.27
CA LYS A 246 18.91 21.32 -9.41
C LYS A 246 17.97 20.12 -9.50
N LYS A 247 18.23 19.12 -10.37
CA LYS A 247 17.36 17.97 -10.57
C LYS A 247 18.02 16.70 -10.06
N GLU A 248 17.24 15.88 -9.35
CA GLU A 248 17.65 14.55 -8.93
C GLU A 248 17.48 13.58 -10.11
N LEU A 249 18.55 12.84 -10.41
CA LEU A 249 18.64 12.03 -11.64
C LEU A 249 17.68 10.85 -11.64
N GLU A 250 17.51 10.23 -10.48
CA GLU A 250 16.76 8.97 -10.34
C GLU A 250 15.24 9.18 -10.32
N LEU A 251 14.76 10.35 -9.88
CA LEU A 251 13.33 10.61 -9.87
C LEU A 251 12.76 10.64 -11.28
N LEU A 252 11.71 9.84 -11.53
CA LEU A 252 11.08 9.69 -12.84
C LEU A 252 10.17 10.87 -13.24
N GLY A 253 10.18 11.94 -12.47
CA GLY A 253 9.45 13.17 -12.75
C GLY A 253 9.85 14.25 -11.78
N CYS A 254 9.13 15.39 -11.81
CA CYS A 254 9.33 16.43 -10.80
C CYS A 254 9.03 15.89 -9.41
N SER A 255 9.80 16.30 -8.41
CA SER A 255 9.72 15.81 -7.03
C SER A 255 8.38 16.12 -6.35
N ALA A 256 7.78 17.28 -6.63
CA ALA A 256 6.45 17.62 -6.14
C ALA A 256 5.40 17.51 -7.25
N ARG A 257 4.19 17.12 -6.89
CA ARG A 257 3.14 16.78 -7.84
C ARG A 257 1.83 17.42 -7.44
N GLY A 258 1.40 18.43 -8.14
CA GLY A 258 0.15 19.15 -8.00
C GLY A 258 -0.91 18.52 -7.09
N LEU A 259 -2.08 18.25 -7.62
CA LEU A 259 -3.23 17.76 -6.87
C LEU A 259 -2.99 16.51 -6.00
N PRO A 260 -2.23 15.47 -6.41
CA PRO A 260 -1.94 14.35 -5.52
C PRO A 260 -1.20 14.76 -4.24
N LEU A 261 -0.21 15.66 -4.33
CA LEU A 261 0.51 16.15 -3.16
C LEU A 261 -0.38 17.03 -2.27
N ILE A 262 -1.16 17.92 -2.85
CA ILE A 262 -2.07 18.80 -2.11
C ILE A 262 -3.10 17.99 -1.33
N THR A 263 -3.70 16.98 -1.93
CA THR A 263 -4.65 16.09 -1.24
C THR A 263 -3.98 15.26 -0.15
N LEU A 264 -2.71 14.84 -0.34
CA LEU A 264 -1.93 14.18 0.70
C LEU A 264 -1.72 15.09 1.91
N MET A 265 -1.31 16.34 1.67
CA MET A 265 -1.13 17.35 2.73
C MET A 265 -2.44 17.64 3.47
N ALA A 266 -3.53 17.84 2.74
CA ALA A 266 -4.85 18.11 3.34
C ALA A 266 -5.40 16.93 4.15
N SER A 267 -5.09 15.69 3.76
CA SER A 267 -5.46 14.49 4.50
C SER A 267 -4.57 14.21 5.71
N PHE A 268 -3.36 14.72 5.73
CA PHE A 268 -2.31 14.29 6.65
C PHE A 268 -2.69 14.40 8.13
N PRO A 269 -3.31 15.51 8.62
CA PRO A 269 -3.75 15.59 10.02
C PRO A 269 -4.68 14.43 10.42
N ALA A 270 -5.67 14.14 9.59
CA ALA A 270 -6.60 13.02 9.84
C ALA A 270 -5.91 11.64 9.71
N VAL A 271 -4.88 11.53 8.86
CA VAL A 271 -4.07 10.31 8.76
C VAL A 271 -3.28 10.07 10.04
N VAL A 272 -2.65 11.10 10.60
CA VAL A 272 -1.92 11.00 11.87
C VAL A 272 -2.88 10.62 13.02
N GLU A 273 -4.04 11.26 13.10
CA GLU A 273 -5.05 10.96 14.12
C GLU A 273 -5.50 9.49 14.05
N ARG A 274 -5.81 8.97 12.85
CA ARG A 274 -6.31 7.60 12.70
C ARG A 274 -5.25 6.53 12.98
N ILE A 275 -3.95 6.81 12.75
CA ILE A 275 -2.86 5.91 13.14
C ILE A 275 -2.87 5.69 14.66
N GLY A 276 -3.16 6.72 15.45
CA GLY A 276 -3.32 6.59 16.91
C GLY A 276 -4.47 5.69 17.35
N LYS A 277 -5.38 5.33 16.43
CA LYS A 277 -6.52 4.41 16.67
C LYS A 277 -6.24 2.99 16.15
N TRP A 278 -5.00 2.64 15.83
CA TRP A 278 -4.64 1.36 15.21
C TRP A 278 -5.08 0.13 16.02
N ASP A 279 -4.98 0.18 17.34
CA ASP A 279 -5.44 -0.93 18.21
C ASP A 279 -6.95 -1.21 18.06
N HIS A 280 -7.75 -0.17 17.80
CA HIS A 280 -9.18 -0.32 17.51
C HIS A 280 -9.39 -1.02 16.16
N GLU A 281 -8.62 -0.67 15.13
CA GLU A 281 -8.69 -1.32 13.82
C GLU A 281 -8.32 -2.82 13.90
N ILE A 282 -7.29 -3.17 14.68
CA ILE A 282 -6.92 -4.57 14.95
C ILE A 282 -8.05 -5.30 15.67
N LYS A 283 -8.67 -4.68 16.69
CA LYS A 283 -9.80 -5.26 17.41
C LYS A 283 -10.97 -5.55 16.48
N ASN A 284 -11.31 -4.62 15.59
CA ASN A 284 -12.36 -4.79 14.60
C ASN A 284 -12.05 -5.92 13.60
N ALA A 285 -10.80 -5.99 13.12
CA ALA A 285 -10.37 -7.05 12.21
C ALA A 285 -10.45 -8.43 12.88
N ARG A 286 -9.99 -8.56 14.11
CA ARG A 286 -10.07 -9.81 14.88
C ARG A 286 -11.51 -10.21 15.19
N HIS A 287 -12.36 -9.25 15.57
CA HIS A 287 -13.78 -9.50 15.76
C HIS A 287 -14.44 -10.01 14.48
N PHE A 288 -14.23 -9.31 13.35
CA PHE A 288 -14.76 -9.73 12.05
C PHE A 288 -14.29 -11.13 11.68
N SER A 289 -13.00 -11.43 11.80
CA SER A 289 -12.46 -12.75 11.49
C SER A 289 -13.08 -13.85 12.38
N SER A 290 -13.19 -13.59 13.68
CA SER A 290 -13.82 -14.52 14.65
C SER A 290 -15.27 -14.82 14.30
N GLU A 291 -16.04 -13.81 13.88
CA GLU A 291 -17.45 -14.03 13.49
C GLU A 291 -17.57 -14.81 12.19
N LEU A 292 -16.72 -14.54 11.19
CA LEU A 292 -16.72 -15.28 9.94
C LEU A 292 -16.30 -16.75 10.13
N GLU A 293 -15.34 -17.02 11.00
CA GLU A 293 -14.89 -18.41 11.27
C GLU A 293 -15.92 -19.25 12.04
N LYS A 294 -17.01 -18.66 12.57
CA LYS A 294 -18.17 -19.42 13.08
C LYS A 294 -19.00 -20.06 11.96
N ILE A 295 -18.84 -19.59 10.72
CA ILE A 295 -19.49 -20.19 9.55
C ILE A 295 -18.65 -21.41 9.15
N GLU A 296 -19.24 -22.60 9.23
CA GLU A 296 -18.56 -23.84 8.85
C GLU A 296 -18.01 -23.76 7.42
N GLY A 297 -16.74 -24.10 7.25
CA GLY A 297 -16.04 -24.03 5.95
C GLY A 297 -15.51 -22.67 5.59
N ILE A 298 -15.46 -21.72 6.53
CA ILE A 298 -14.69 -20.47 6.39
C ILE A 298 -13.49 -20.50 7.33
N ARG A 299 -12.33 -20.14 6.81
CA ARG A 299 -11.08 -20.11 7.57
C ARG A 299 -10.25 -18.89 7.16
N GLN A 300 -9.78 -18.14 8.14
CA GLN A 300 -8.78 -17.09 7.89
C GLN A 300 -7.43 -17.74 7.56
N TRP A 301 -6.79 -17.23 6.51
CA TRP A 301 -5.39 -17.45 6.21
C TRP A 301 -4.55 -16.30 6.77
N GLY A 302 -3.33 -16.61 7.16
CA GLY A 302 -2.40 -15.69 7.77
C GLY A 302 -2.18 -15.96 9.26
N GLU A 303 -1.37 -15.12 9.87
CA GLU A 303 -1.00 -15.23 11.29
C GLU A 303 -2.20 -15.13 12.23
N LYS A 304 -2.10 -15.82 13.37
CA LYS A 304 -3.03 -15.72 14.48
C LYS A 304 -2.24 -15.48 15.80
N PRO A 305 -2.65 -14.49 16.61
CA PRO A 305 -3.71 -13.53 16.35
C PRO A 305 -3.38 -12.60 15.19
N HIS A 306 -4.39 -12.21 14.41
CA HIS A 306 -4.20 -11.32 13.27
C HIS A 306 -3.85 -9.89 13.71
N ASN A 307 -2.92 -9.23 13.04
CA ASN A 307 -2.37 -7.93 13.47
C ASN A 307 -2.56 -6.80 12.44
N HIS A 308 -3.41 -7.01 11.43
CA HIS A 308 -3.71 -6.02 10.41
C HIS A 308 -5.18 -6.05 9.97
N ASP A 309 -5.66 -4.97 9.37
CA ASP A 309 -7.03 -4.85 8.84
C ASP A 309 -7.26 -5.62 7.53
N LEU A 310 -6.19 -5.92 6.79
CA LEU A 310 -6.24 -6.73 5.59
C LEU A 310 -6.28 -8.20 5.99
N MET A 311 -7.30 -8.91 5.52
CA MET A 311 -7.52 -10.32 5.83
C MET A 311 -7.78 -11.13 4.57
N SER A 312 -7.33 -12.37 4.56
CA SER A 312 -7.57 -13.34 3.52
C SER A 312 -8.32 -14.55 4.09
N PHE A 313 -9.32 -15.03 3.39
CA PHE A 313 -10.14 -16.15 3.82
C PHE A 313 -10.20 -17.24 2.74
N GLU A 314 -10.08 -18.48 3.17
CA GLU A 314 -10.59 -19.65 2.45
C GLU A 314 -12.07 -19.79 2.76
N SER A 315 -12.87 -20.15 1.75
CA SER A 315 -14.33 -20.17 1.86
C SER A 315 -14.94 -21.33 1.09
N GLU A 316 -14.85 -22.50 1.64
CA GLU A 316 -15.47 -23.70 1.10
C GLU A 316 -17.01 -23.60 1.14
N ALA A 317 -17.57 -22.97 2.18
CA ALA A 317 -19.01 -22.74 2.31
C ALA A 317 -19.60 -22.04 1.08
N TYR A 318 -19.07 -20.83 0.76
CA TYR A 318 -19.58 -20.07 -0.38
C TYR A 318 -19.22 -20.71 -1.73
N TYR A 319 -18.12 -21.44 -1.81
CA TYR A 319 -17.76 -22.18 -3.00
C TYR A 319 -18.80 -23.26 -3.32
N LYS A 320 -19.20 -24.08 -2.35
CA LYS A 320 -20.25 -25.12 -2.50
C LYS A 320 -21.61 -24.55 -2.93
N ILE A 321 -21.99 -23.39 -2.34
CA ILE A 321 -23.21 -22.70 -2.76
C ILE A 321 -23.07 -22.21 -4.22
N SER A 322 -21.90 -21.65 -4.57
CA SER A 322 -21.67 -21.10 -5.91
C SER A 322 -21.77 -22.16 -7.02
N GLU A 323 -21.42 -23.42 -6.75
CA GLU A 323 -21.51 -24.52 -7.73
C GLU A 323 -22.94 -24.81 -8.16
N LYS A 324 -23.91 -24.57 -7.27
CA LYS A 324 -25.35 -24.82 -7.52
C LYS A 324 -26.11 -23.52 -7.86
N HIS A 325 -25.56 -22.38 -7.63
CA HIS A 325 -26.23 -21.11 -7.80
C HIS A 325 -26.13 -20.62 -9.25
N LYS A 326 -27.22 -19.98 -9.78
CA LYS A 326 -27.30 -19.46 -11.15
C LYS A 326 -26.19 -18.46 -11.54
N LYS A 327 -25.64 -17.73 -10.56
CA LYS A 327 -24.53 -16.77 -10.75
C LYS A 327 -23.15 -17.45 -10.69
N ASN A 328 -23.06 -18.76 -10.41
CA ASN A 328 -21.81 -19.52 -10.29
C ASN A 328 -20.74 -18.78 -9.48
N ARG A 329 -19.51 -18.75 -9.97
CA ARG A 329 -18.36 -18.08 -9.34
C ARG A 329 -18.57 -16.59 -9.01
N PHE A 330 -19.58 -15.94 -9.57
CA PHE A 330 -19.94 -14.54 -9.27
C PHE A 330 -20.94 -14.41 -8.11
N PHE A 331 -21.36 -15.53 -7.52
CA PHE A 331 -22.35 -15.59 -6.46
C PHE A 331 -22.06 -14.62 -5.31
N LEU A 332 -20.97 -14.83 -4.58
CA LEU A 332 -20.62 -14.04 -3.39
C LEU A 332 -20.53 -12.54 -3.70
N TYR A 333 -19.85 -12.17 -4.79
CA TYR A 333 -19.77 -10.78 -5.24
C TYR A 333 -21.15 -10.16 -5.45
N SER A 334 -22.06 -10.88 -6.10
CA SER A 334 -23.38 -10.36 -6.41
C SER A 334 -24.27 -10.24 -5.18
N GLU A 335 -24.28 -11.25 -4.32
CA GLU A 335 -25.08 -11.23 -3.08
C GLU A 335 -24.65 -10.12 -2.12
N LEU A 336 -23.36 -9.87 -2.01
CA LEU A 336 -22.84 -8.73 -1.24
C LEU A 336 -23.24 -7.39 -1.86
N LYS A 337 -23.11 -7.26 -3.20
CA LYS A 337 -23.50 -6.03 -3.92
C LYS A 337 -24.98 -5.71 -3.74
N ASP A 338 -25.85 -6.73 -3.81
CA ASP A 338 -27.29 -6.58 -3.61
C ASP A 338 -27.65 -6.13 -2.18
N ARG A 339 -26.74 -6.35 -1.20
CA ARG A 339 -26.81 -5.85 0.20
C ARG A 339 -26.06 -4.53 0.44
N GLY A 340 -25.59 -3.87 -0.62
CA GLY A 340 -24.87 -2.61 -0.52
C GLY A 340 -23.41 -2.73 -0.12
N ILE A 341 -22.80 -3.90 -0.29
CA ILE A 341 -21.41 -4.19 0.05
C ILE A 341 -20.63 -4.54 -1.22
N VAL A 342 -19.48 -3.90 -1.42
CA VAL A 342 -18.62 -4.08 -2.59
C VAL A 342 -17.16 -4.25 -2.16
N GLY A 343 -16.28 -4.51 -3.13
CA GLY A 343 -14.84 -4.54 -2.90
C GLY A 343 -14.20 -5.92 -3.00
N LEU A 344 -15.01 -7.00 -3.03
CA LEU A 344 -14.51 -8.32 -3.39
C LEU A 344 -14.22 -8.38 -4.89
N LYS A 345 -13.23 -9.19 -5.25
CA LYS A 345 -12.92 -9.43 -6.66
C LYS A 345 -14.03 -10.31 -7.29
N PRO A 346 -14.68 -9.84 -8.37
CA PRO A 346 -15.70 -10.66 -9.04
C PRO A 346 -15.15 -12.01 -9.53
N GLY A 347 -15.97 -13.04 -9.44
CA GLY A 347 -15.64 -14.38 -9.94
C GLY A 347 -14.71 -15.20 -9.02
N ILE A 348 -14.54 -14.78 -7.77
CA ILE A 348 -13.80 -15.53 -6.76
C ILE A 348 -14.71 -15.76 -5.56
N THR A 349 -14.99 -17.03 -5.25
CA THR A 349 -15.79 -17.46 -4.08
C THR A 349 -15.02 -18.36 -3.14
N LYS A 350 -14.06 -19.14 -3.66
CA LYS A 350 -13.28 -20.08 -2.84
C LYS A 350 -12.29 -19.38 -1.91
N ASN A 351 -11.72 -18.27 -2.37
CA ASN A 351 -10.80 -17.46 -1.59
C ASN A 351 -11.15 -15.99 -1.80
N PHE A 352 -11.23 -15.21 -0.75
CA PHE A 352 -11.45 -13.77 -0.88
C PHE A 352 -10.57 -12.99 0.08
N LYS A 353 -10.32 -11.74 -0.28
CA LYS A 353 -9.51 -10.81 0.49
C LYS A 353 -10.26 -9.51 0.69
N ILE A 354 -10.26 -9.03 1.93
CA ILE A 354 -10.96 -7.82 2.34
C ILE A 354 -10.11 -6.98 3.31
N SER A 355 -10.61 -5.79 3.61
CA SER A 355 -10.12 -4.93 4.68
C SER A 355 -11.32 -4.32 5.41
N THR A 356 -11.25 -4.30 6.73
CA THR A 356 -12.22 -3.66 7.62
C THR A 356 -11.82 -2.24 8.01
N TYR A 357 -10.68 -1.75 7.53
CA TYR A 357 -10.11 -0.46 7.93
C TYR A 357 -11.11 0.70 7.83
N GLY A 358 -11.30 1.40 8.95
CA GLY A 358 -12.18 2.57 9.06
C GLY A 358 -13.66 2.26 8.81
N LEU A 359 -14.12 1.02 9.02
CA LEU A 359 -15.56 0.73 9.15
C LEU A 359 -16.05 1.21 10.51
N SER A 360 -17.25 1.80 10.55
CA SER A 360 -17.95 2.01 11.82
C SER A 360 -18.41 0.65 12.39
N GLU A 361 -18.75 0.62 13.68
CA GLU A 361 -19.29 -0.60 14.32
C GLU A 361 -20.57 -1.08 13.61
N GLU A 362 -21.43 -0.15 13.21
CA GLU A 362 -22.65 -0.44 12.45
C GLU A 362 -22.37 -1.03 11.08
N GLU A 363 -21.41 -0.45 10.33
CA GLU A 363 -20.99 -0.97 9.04
C GLU A 363 -20.34 -2.35 9.17
N LEU A 364 -19.51 -2.56 10.20
CA LEU A 364 -18.86 -3.82 10.48
C LEU A 364 -19.89 -4.92 10.76
N GLN A 365 -20.88 -4.63 11.64
CA GLN A 365 -21.96 -5.58 11.95
C GLN A 365 -22.78 -5.90 10.71
N LYS A 366 -23.17 -4.91 9.93
CA LYS A 366 -23.89 -5.10 8.66
C LYS A 366 -23.14 -6.03 7.70
N VAL A 367 -21.81 -5.91 7.65
CA VAL A 367 -20.99 -6.79 6.80
C VAL A 367 -20.99 -8.21 7.36
N ILE A 368 -20.82 -8.40 8.67
CA ILE A 368 -20.88 -9.71 9.34
C ILE A 368 -22.22 -10.39 9.08
N ASP A 369 -23.32 -9.66 9.29
CA ASP A 369 -24.68 -10.17 9.07
C ASP A 369 -24.89 -10.61 7.61
N ALA A 370 -24.43 -9.82 6.65
CA ALA A 370 -24.53 -10.14 5.23
C ALA A 370 -23.77 -11.43 4.88
N PHE A 371 -22.55 -11.62 5.35
CA PHE A 371 -21.80 -12.86 5.15
C PHE A 371 -22.53 -14.06 5.80
N THR A 372 -23.06 -13.88 7.02
CA THR A 372 -23.80 -14.92 7.75
C THR A 372 -25.09 -15.32 7.04
N GLU A 373 -25.84 -14.36 6.52
CA GLU A 373 -27.07 -14.63 5.75
C GLU A 373 -26.77 -15.38 4.44
N ILE A 374 -25.74 -14.93 3.71
CA ILE A 374 -25.34 -15.53 2.44
C ILE A 374 -24.90 -17.00 2.63
N SER A 375 -24.34 -17.35 3.78
CA SER A 375 -23.94 -18.73 4.06
C SER A 375 -25.11 -19.72 4.23
N LYS A 376 -26.33 -19.20 4.39
CA LYS A 376 -27.55 -20.00 4.57
C LYS A 376 -28.33 -20.20 3.28
N LEU A 377 -27.88 -19.63 2.15
CA LEU A 377 -28.50 -19.79 0.83
C LEU A 377 -28.11 -21.14 0.20
#